data_d3e724f421ffccdd604e0ce4f2d906ac
#
_entry.id   d3e724f421ffccdd604e0ce4f2d906ac
#
_cell.length_a   1.000
_cell.length_b   1.000
_cell.length_c   1.000
_cell.angle_alpha   90.00
_cell.angle_beta   90.00
_cell.angle_gamma   90.00
#
_symmetry.space_group_name_H-M   'P 1'
#
loop_
_entity.id
_entity.type
_entity.pdbx_description
1 polymer ?
#
loop_
_entity_poly.entity_id
_entity_poly.type
_entity_poly.pdbx_seq_one_letter_code
_entity_poly.pdbx_strand_id
1 'polypeptide(L)'
;MSSKPTLQVVKIGGNVIDNPSALASFLADFASLQGSKILVHGGGKIATQMAATMGIESKMIEGRRVTDEASLRIVTMVYAGWINKSIVADLQALSCNSLGLTGPDGGIVLSKKRAAQPIDYGYVGDIIHVNASSLSGLVAAGFSPVFAPITADASGQLLNTNADTMAQALAIALSSAYDVTLTYCFEKKGVLLNPTDDDSVISSINPASFQDLKDKGIVSAGMIPKLENALKAISAGVSVVRLCHADNLQKAEIGTKISA
;
A
#
# COMPACT_ATOMS: atom_id res chain seq x y z
N MET A 1 -7.87 22.84 21.31
CA MET A 1 -7.47 21.45 21.09
C MET A 1 -6.27 21.48 20.17
N SER A 2 -5.13 20.87 20.54
CA SER A 2 -3.97 20.79 19.63
C SER A 2 -4.34 19.95 18.42
N SER A 3 -4.07 20.46 17.21
CA SER A 3 -4.30 19.67 15.99
C SER A 3 -3.37 18.46 15.99
N LYS A 4 -3.85 17.30 15.57
CA LYS A 4 -3.01 16.10 15.41
C LYS A 4 -1.86 16.40 14.43
N PRO A 5 -0.67 15.84 14.64
CA PRO A 5 0.41 15.93 13.67
C PRO A 5 0.00 15.21 12.38
N THR A 6 0.46 15.71 11.24
CA THR A 6 0.17 15.12 9.93
C THR A 6 1.04 13.89 9.67
N LEU A 7 0.47 12.88 9.01
CA LEU A 7 1.17 11.67 8.59
C LEU A 7 0.73 11.29 7.17
N GLN A 8 1.70 11.03 6.31
CA GLN A 8 1.45 10.52 4.97
C GLN A 8 1.76 9.02 4.92
N VAL A 9 0.78 8.19 4.60
CA VAL A 9 0.98 6.78 4.27
C VAL A 9 0.87 6.64 2.76
N VAL A 10 1.97 6.26 2.12
CA VAL A 10 2.06 6.19 0.65
C VAL A 10 2.25 4.74 0.22
N LYS A 11 1.45 4.28 -0.73
CA LYS A 11 1.60 2.95 -1.31
C LYS A 11 1.98 3.04 -2.78
N ILE A 12 3.05 2.34 -3.19
CA ILE A 12 3.46 2.22 -4.60
C ILE A 12 3.15 0.84 -5.16
N GLY A 13 2.70 0.82 -6.43
CA GLY A 13 2.43 -0.40 -7.19
C GLY A 13 3.66 -0.98 -7.88
N GLY A 14 3.49 -2.19 -8.45
CA GLY A 14 4.56 -2.91 -9.15
C GLY A 14 5.16 -2.15 -10.32
N ASN A 15 4.35 -1.44 -11.11
CA ASN A 15 4.85 -0.74 -12.30
C ASN A 15 5.87 0.37 -12.00
N VAL A 16 5.77 1.02 -10.83
CA VAL A 16 6.80 1.97 -10.37
C VAL A 16 8.07 1.21 -9.97
N ILE A 17 7.91 0.10 -9.24
CA ILE A 17 9.03 -0.71 -8.73
C ILE A 17 9.78 -1.41 -9.86
N ASP A 18 9.06 -1.85 -10.89
CA ASP A 18 9.62 -2.60 -12.03
C ASP A 18 10.38 -1.69 -13.02
N ASN A 19 10.29 -0.35 -12.86
CA ASN A 19 10.98 0.63 -13.70
C ASN A 19 11.98 1.44 -12.85
N PRO A 20 13.30 1.20 -13.00
CA PRO A 20 14.31 1.86 -12.17
C PRO A 20 14.27 3.39 -12.21
N SER A 21 14.02 4.01 -13.38
CA SER A 21 13.96 5.47 -13.48
C SER A 21 12.70 6.04 -12.81
N ALA A 22 11.55 5.39 -12.97
CA ALA A 22 10.32 5.77 -12.31
C ALA A 22 10.44 5.61 -10.78
N LEU A 23 11.07 4.53 -10.32
CA LEU A 23 11.32 4.31 -8.89
C LEU A 23 12.25 5.39 -8.32
N ALA A 24 13.35 5.70 -8.99
CA ALA A 24 14.29 6.74 -8.53
C ALA A 24 13.61 8.12 -8.42
N SER A 25 12.82 8.52 -9.43
CA SER A 25 12.05 9.77 -9.39
C SER A 25 11.04 9.77 -8.25
N PHE A 26 10.28 8.68 -8.09
CA PHE A 26 9.30 8.54 -7.00
C PHE A 26 9.97 8.62 -5.61
N LEU A 27 11.12 7.97 -5.42
CA LEU A 27 11.82 7.97 -4.13
C LEU A 27 12.38 9.36 -3.81
N ALA A 28 12.83 10.12 -4.80
CA ALA A 28 13.22 11.52 -4.61
C ALA A 28 12.02 12.39 -4.17
N ASP A 29 10.86 12.21 -4.81
CA ASP A 29 9.62 12.88 -4.42
C ASP A 29 9.17 12.47 -3.01
N PHE A 30 9.21 11.17 -2.69
CA PHE A 30 8.87 10.68 -1.36
C PHE A 30 9.82 11.21 -0.29
N ALA A 31 11.14 11.22 -0.55
CA ALA A 31 12.13 11.74 0.38
C ALA A 31 11.89 13.22 0.72
N SER A 32 11.46 14.03 -0.26
CA SER A 32 11.21 15.46 -0.10
C SER A 32 9.86 15.81 0.54
N LEU A 33 8.94 14.86 0.70
CA LEU A 33 7.68 15.09 1.42
C LEU A 33 7.97 15.58 2.84
N GLN A 34 7.28 16.64 3.23
CA GLN A 34 7.42 17.22 4.56
C GLN A 34 6.62 16.44 5.61
N GLY A 35 7.11 16.43 6.85
CA GLY A 35 6.45 15.76 7.97
C GLY A 35 6.67 14.25 8.02
N SER A 36 5.88 13.60 8.84
CA SER A 36 5.95 12.15 9.05
C SER A 36 5.41 11.39 7.85
N LYS A 37 6.09 10.30 7.48
CA LYS A 37 5.72 9.52 6.30
C LYS A 37 6.06 8.04 6.44
N ILE A 38 5.23 7.20 5.84
CA ILE A 38 5.38 5.74 5.78
C ILE A 38 5.22 5.33 4.31
N LEU A 39 6.10 4.45 3.84
CA LEU A 39 6.00 3.87 2.50
C LEU A 39 5.57 2.41 2.62
N VAL A 40 4.64 1.98 1.76
CA VAL A 40 4.30 0.56 1.57
C VAL A 40 4.52 0.21 0.10
N HIS A 41 5.29 -0.81 -0.16
CA HIS A 41 5.58 -1.23 -1.53
C HIS A 41 4.99 -2.60 -1.86
N GLY A 42 4.82 -2.87 -3.16
CA GLY A 42 4.51 -4.19 -3.69
C GLY A 42 5.76 -4.90 -4.24
N GLY A 43 5.62 -5.58 -5.38
CA GLY A 43 6.72 -6.28 -6.06
C GLY A 43 6.31 -7.57 -6.77
N GLY A 44 5.00 -7.72 -7.04
CA GLY A 44 4.43 -8.96 -7.57
C GLY A 44 5.04 -9.43 -8.88
N LYS A 45 5.38 -8.53 -9.80
CA LYS A 45 5.99 -8.90 -11.09
C LYS A 45 7.42 -9.44 -10.89
N ILE A 46 8.25 -8.74 -10.10
CA ILE A 46 9.62 -9.21 -9.78
C ILE A 46 9.57 -10.59 -9.11
N ALA A 47 8.65 -10.79 -8.16
CA ALA A 47 8.47 -12.09 -7.51
C ALA A 47 8.01 -13.18 -8.50
N THR A 48 7.15 -12.85 -9.47
CA THR A 48 6.74 -13.79 -10.53
C THR A 48 7.92 -14.16 -11.42
N GLN A 49 8.72 -13.20 -11.83
CA GLN A 49 9.93 -13.43 -12.64
C GLN A 49 10.94 -14.29 -11.88
N MET A 50 11.19 -13.97 -10.61
CA MET A 50 12.12 -14.75 -9.78
C MET A 50 11.60 -16.18 -9.59
N ALA A 51 10.32 -16.39 -9.32
CA ALA A 51 9.72 -17.72 -9.23
C ALA A 51 9.94 -18.52 -10.52
N ALA A 52 9.69 -17.90 -11.69
CA ALA A 52 9.88 -18.54 -12.98
C ALA A 52 11.36 -18.96 -13.23
N THR A 53 12.33 -18.13 -12.85
CA THR A 53 13.76 -18.51 -12.95
C THR A 53 14.16 -19.67 -12.05
N MET A 54 13.39 -19.91 -10.98
CA MET A 54 13.57 -21.04 -10.05
C MET A 54 12.67 -22.24 -10.38
N GLY A 55 11.96 -22.22 -11.51
CA GLY A 55 11.07 -23.29 -11.93
C GLY A 55 9.77 -23.38 -11.10
N ILE A 56 9.40 -22.34 -10.38
CA ILE A 56 8.19 -22.28 -9.56
C ILE A 56 7.10 -21.52 -10.30
N GLU A 57 5.98 -22.20 -10.56
CA GLU A 57 4.82 -21.59 -11.22
C GLU A 57 4.06 -20.68 -10.28
N SER A 58 3.77 -19.45 -10.74
CA SER A 58 2.97 -18.48 -9.98
C SER A 58 1.50 -18.54 -10.42
N LYS A 59 0.63 -19.01 -9.53
CA LYS A 59 -0.82 -19.04 -9.77
C LYS A 59 -1.48 -17.77 -9.22
N MET A 60 -2.27 -17.11 -10.07
CA MET A 60 -3.05 -15.91 -9.71
C MET A 60 -4.54 -16.19 -9.85
N ILE A 61 -5.34 -15.79 -8.86
CA ILE A 61 -6.81 -15.86 -8.89
C ILE A 61 -7.32 -14.46 -8.51
N GLU A 62 -8.13 -13.86 -9.37
CA GLU A 62 -8.69 -12.51 -9.16
C GLU A 62 -7.64 -11.46 -8.78
N GLY A 63 -6.47 -11.51 -9.44
CA GLY A 63 -5.36 -10.59 -9.18
C GLY A 63 -4.59 -10.84 -7.87
N ARG A 64 -4.90 -11.92 -7.15
CA ARG A 64 -4.23 -12.31 -5.91
C ARG A 64 -3.39 -13.57 -6.13
N ARG A 65 -2.19 -13.59 -5.57
CA ARG A 65 -1.31 -14.75 -5.66
C ARG A 65 -1.79 -15.86 -4.74
N VAL A 66 -2.02 -17.05 -5.29
CA VAL A 66 -2.07 -18.26 -4.50
C VAL A 66 -0.66 -18.53 -4.00
N THR A 67 -0.48 -18.62 -2.70
CA THR A 67 0.83 -18.64 -2.05
C THR A 67 1.02 -19.96 -1.34
N ASP A 68 1.61 -20.94 -2.02
CA ASP A 68 2.12 -22.18 -1.40
C ASP A 68 3.44 -21.90 -0.67
N GLU A 69 4.03 -22.92 -0.07
CA GLU A 69 5.26 -22.77 0.72
C GLU A 69 6.44 -22.25 -0.13
N ALA A 70 6.60 -22.77 -1.36
CA ALA A 70 7.65 -22.33 -2.27
C ALA A 70 7.45 -20.87 -2.69
N SER A 71 6.22 -20.50 -3.05
CA SER A 71 5.84 -19.11 -3.37
C SER A 71 6.03 -18.18 -2.18
N LEU A 72 5.72 -18.63 -0.96
CA LEU A 72 5.94 -17.81 0.25
C LEU A 72 7.42 -17.50 0.46
N ARG A 73 8.30 -18.48 0.28
CA ARG A 73 9.76 -18.27 0.35
C ARG A 73 10.22 -17.23 -0.67
N ILE A 74 9.75 -17.33 -1.92
CA ILE A 74 10.10 -16.37 -2.99
C ILE A 74 9.61 -14.96 -2.64
N VAL A 75 8.33 -14.80 -2.30
CA VAL A 75 7.81 -13.45 -2.00
C VAL A 75 8.49 -12.84 -0.77
N THR A 76 8.85 -13.66 0.22
CA THR A 76 9.60 -13.17 1.39
C THR A 76 11.00 -12.68 0.99
N MET A 77 11.77 -13.48 0.25
CA MET A 77 13.10 -13.07 -0.24
C MET A 77 13.04 -11.81 -1.10
N VAL A 78 12.07 -11.76 -2.02
CA VAL A 78 11.95 -10.66 -2.98
C VAL A 78 11.41 -9.41 -2.31
N TYR A 79 10.30 -9.51 -1.57
CA TYR A 79 9.69 -8.31 -0.99
C TYR A 79 10.49 -7.79 0.20
N ALA A 80 10.73 -8.62 1.22
CA ALA A 80 11.38 -8.19 2.46
C ALA A 80 12.91 -8.06 2.34
N GLY A 81 13.50 -8.84 1.44
CA GLY A 81 14.93 -8.78 1.13
C GLY A 81 15.23 -7.76 0.05
N TRP A 82 15.14 -8.18 -1.21
CA TRP A 82 15.65 -7.41 -2.35
C TRP A 82 14.98 -6.03 -2.49
N ILE A 83 13.66 -5.99 -2.67
CA ILE A 83 12.95 -4.73 -2.97
C ILE A 83 13.00 -3.78 -1.77
N ASN A 84 12.66 -4.28 -0.58
CA ASN A 84 12.62 -3.45 0.62
C ASN A 84 13.99 -2.82 0.92
N LYS A 85 15.07 -3.61 0.87
CA LYS A 85 16.40 -3.11 1.22
C LYS A 85 16.98 -2.21 0.14
N SER A 86 16.67 -2.44 -1.14
CA SER A 86 17.04 -1.51 -2.23
C SER A 86 16.35 -0.15 -2.04
N ILE A 87 15.04 -0.13 -1.79
CA ILE A 87 14.29 1.11 -1.52
C ILE A 87 14.87 1.85 -0.30
N VAL A 88 15.16 1.12 0.79
CA VAL A 88 15.75 1.73 1.99
C VAL A 88 17.12 2.32 1.70
N ALA A 89 17.98 1.62 0.96
CA ALA A 89 19.31 2.12 0.59
C ALA A 89 19.22 3.40 -0.26
N ASP A 90 18.33 3.42 -1.25
CA ASP A 90 18.10 4.59 -2.11
C ASP A 90 17.56 5.78 -1.30
N LEU A 91 16.61 5.56 -0.39
CA LEU A 91 16.08 6.61 0.49
C LEU A 91 17.12 7.15 1.46
N GLN A 92 17.99 6.28 2.03
CA GLN A 92 19.10 6.71 2.86
C GLN A 92 20.10 7.58 2.07
N ALA A 93 20.39 7.22 0.81
CA ALA A 93 21.23 8.05 -0.09
C ALA A 93 20.62 9.43 -0.35
N LEU A 94 19.28 9.55 -0.28
CA LEU A 94 18.51 10.81 -0.37
C LEU A 94 18.35 11.51 0.99
N SER A 95 19.09 11.11 2.03
CA SER A 95 18.99 11.65 3.39
C SER A 95 17.60 11.49 4.03
N CYS A 96 16.79 10.55 3.54
CA CYS A 96 15.54 10.16 4.17
C CYS A 96 15.82 9.02 5.15
N ASN A 97 15.70 9.28 6.45
CA ASN A 97 16.01 8.31 7.51
C ASN A 97 15.00 7.16 7.52
N SER A 98 15.15 6.24 6.57
CA SER A 98 14.20 5.14 6.35
C SER A 98 14.58 3.86 7.07
N LEU A 99 13.58 3.09 7.48
CA LEU A 99 13.72 1.81 8.16
C LEU A 99 12.84 0.76 7.46
N GLY A 100 13.46 -0.29 6.90
CA GLY A 100 12.74 -1.36 6.21
C GLY A 100 12.16 -2.38 7.17
N LEU A 101 10.85 -2.62 7.08
CA LEU A 101 10.07 -3.46 7.97
C LEU A 101 9.14 -4.41 7.21
N THR A 102 8.77 -5.46 7.91
CA THR A 102 7.65 -6.38 7.63
C THR A 102 6.70 -6.39 8.83
N GLY A 103 5.60 -7.10 8.76
CA GLY A 103 4.65 -7.17 9.87
C GLY A 103 5.21 -7.72 11.18
N PRO A 104 5.99 -8.84 11.17
CA PRO A 104 6.57 -9.41 12.39
C PRO A 104 7.65 -8.53 13.05
N ASP A 105 8.28 -7.60 12.31
CA ASP A 105 9.29 -6.72 12.90
C ASP A 105 8.65 -5.83 13.99
N GLY A 106 9.13 -5.97 15.21
CA GLY A 106 8.55 -5.31 16.38
C GLY A 106 7.10 -5.68 16.69
N GLY A 107 6.58 -6.77 16.10
CA GLY A 107 5.18 -7.17 16.26
C GLY A 107 4.19 -6.13 15.75
N ILE A 108 4.57 -5.36 14.72
CA ILE A 108 3.77 -4.21 14.28
C ILE A 108 2.48 -4.64 13.59
N VAL A 109 2.51 -5.67 12.74
CA VAL A 109 1.30 -6.14 12.03
C VAL A 109 1.09 -7.63 12.26
N LEU A 110 0.01 -7.96 12.96
CA LEU A 110 -0.44 -9.32 13.17
C LEU A 110 -1.53 -9.68 12.16
N SER A 111 -1.42 -10.84 11.57
CA SER A 111 -2.41 -11.40 10.64
C SER A 111 -2.93 -12.75 11.13
N LYS A 112 -3.99 -13.21 10.52
CA LYS A 112 -4.42 -14.61 10.54
C LYS A 112 -4.34 -15.18 9.12
N LYS A 113 -4.07 -16.47 9.01
CA LYS A 113 -4.15 -17.15 7.72
C LYS A 113 -5.57 -17.03 7.18
N ARG A 114 -5.69 -16.66 5.89
CA ARG A 114 -6.99 -16.55 5.21
C ARG A 114 -7.70 -17.91 5.20
N ALA A 115 -9.01 -17.90 5.42
CA ALA A 115 -9.83 -19.09 5.31
C ALA A 115 -9.74 -19.70 3.90
N ALA A 116 -9.71 -21.03 3.83
CA ALA A 116 -9.60 -21.76 2.56
C ALA A 116 -10.90 -21.76 1.72
N GLN A 117 -11.99 -21.22 2.25
CA GLN A 117 -13.28 -21.14 1.56
C GLN A 117 -13.63 -19.70 1.18
N PRO A 118 -14.24 -19.43 0.01
CA PRO A 118 -14.54 -20.37 -1.09
C PRO A 118 -13.31 -20.76 -1.93
N ILE A 119 -12.17 -20.07 -1.77
CA ILE A 119 -10.91 -20.30 -2.52
C ILE A 119 -9.77 -20.41 -1.52
N ASP A 120 -8.98 -21.49 -1.62
CA ASP A 120 -7.75 -21.62 -0.85
C ASP A 120 -6.61 -20.83 -1.52
N TYR A 121 -6.22 -19.72 -0.90
CA TYR A 121 -5.07 -18.93 -1.33
C TYR A 121 -3.74 -19.36 -0.68
N GLY A 122 -3.74 -20.42 0.15
CA GLY A 122 -2.54 -20.93 0.85
C GLY A 122 -2.09 -20.00 1.99
N TYR A 123 -0.82 -19.64 2.00
CA TYR A 123 -0.21 -18.79 3.03
C TYR A 123 -0.46 -17.29 2.79
N VAL A 124 -1.73 -16.91 2.69
CA VAL A 124 -2.16 -15.52 2.58
C VAL A 124 -2.69 -15.04 3.92
N GLY A 125 -2.28 -13.82 4.31
CA GLY A 125 -2.63 -13.19 5.58
C GLY A 125 -3.75 -12.17 5.44
N ASP A 126 -4.72 -12.23 6.36
CA ASP A 126 -5.69 -11.17 6.63
C ASP A 126 -5.27 -10.45 7.91
N ILE A 127 -5.00 -9.14 7.82
CA ILE A 127 -4.55 -8.34 8.96
C ILE A 127 -5.67 -8.26 10.01
N ILE A 128 -5.32 -8.55 11.27
CA ILE A 128 -6.25 -8.52 12.40
C ILE A 128 -5.89 -7.47 13.45
N HIS A 129 -4.61 -7.04 13.47
CA HIS A 129 -4.15 -6.04 14.42
C HIS A 129 -2.93 -5.29 13.88
N VAL A 130 -2.85 -3.99 14.20
CA VAL A 130 -1.68 -3.15 14.00
C VAL A 130 -1.31 -2.52 15.34
N ASN A 131 -0.08 -2.72 15.78
CA ASN A 131 0.46 -2.07 16.99
C ASN A 131 0.82 -0.61 16.67
N ALA A 132 -0.19 0.25 16.75
CA ALA A 132 -0.06 1.67 16.46
C ALA A 132 0.95 2.38 17.39
N SER A 133 1.09 1.93 18.65
CA SER A 133 2.01 2.52 19.61
C SER A 133 3.48 2.29 19.20
N SER A 134 3.85 1.06 18.86
CA SER A 134 5.20 0.74 18.38
C SER A 134 5.53 1.49 17.10
N LEU A 135 4.58 1.53 16.15
CA LEU A 135 4.78 2.24 14.89
C LEU A 135 4.90 3.76 15.08
N SER A 136 4.04 4.34 15.93
CA SER A 136 4.14 5.77 16.29
C SER A 136 5.47 6.10 16.97
N GLY A 137 6.01 5.20 17.79
CA GLY A 137 7.33 5.34 18.41
C GLY A 137 8.46 5.47 17.38
N LEU A 138 8.44 4.63 16.32
CA LEU A 138 9.41 4.73 15.23
C LEU A 138 9.29 6.05 14.46
N VAL A 139 8.05 6.44 14.14
CA VAL A 139 7.78 7.72 13.47
C VAL A 139 8.24 8.91 14.32
N ALA A 140 7.94 8.90 15.64
CA ALA A 140 8.35 9.96 16.57
C ALA A 140 9.88 10.01 16.76
N ALA A 141 10.57 8.88 16.61
CA ALA A 141 12.04 8.82 16.62
C ALA A 141 12.68 9.33 15.31
N GLY A 142 11.87 9.82 14.36
CA GLY A 142 12.34 10.41 13.11
C GLY A 142 12.62 9.40 11.99
N PHE A 143 12.15 8.16 12.12
CA PHE A 143 12.23 7.21 11.04
C PHE A 143 11.06 7.37 10.04
N SER A 144 11.34 7.06 8.78
CA SER A 144 10.35 6.84 7.72
C SER A 144 10.24 5.33 7.45
N PRO A 145 9.29 4.61 8.09
CA PRO A 145 9.12 3.17 7.89
C PRO A 145 8.78 2.82 6.45
N VAL A 146 9.41 1.75 5.91
CA VAL A 146 9.19 1.20 4.58
C VAL A 146 8.72 -0.25 4.74
N PHE A 147 7.45 -0.52 4.46
CA PHE A 147 6.85 -1.84 4.68
C PHE A 147 6.84 -2.69 3.42
N ALA A 148 7.38 -3.91 3.54
CA ALA A 148 7.10 -5.01 2.63
C ALA A 148 5.85 -5.78 3.08
N PRO A 149 4.98 -6.25 2.17
CA PRO A 149 3.70 -6.87 2.53
C PRO A 149 3.85 -8.35 2.94
N ILE A 150 4.72 -8.60 3.90
CA ILE A 150 4.87 -9.88 4.60
C ILE A 150 4.42 -9.68 6.04
N THR A 151 3.54 -10.55 6.53
CA THR A 151 3.04 -10.55 7.90
C THR A 151 3.30 -11.90 8.57
N ALA A 152 2.89 -12.06 9.81
CA ALA A 152 2.89 -13.34 10.48
C ALA A 152 1.60 -13.51 11.29
N ASP A 153 1.25 -14.77 11.58
CA ASP A 153 0.22 -15.09 12.56
C ASP A 153 0.80 -15.23 13.98
N ALA A 154 -0.07 -15.47 14.94
CA ALA A 154 0.32 -15.62 16.35
C ALA A 154 1.23 -16.84 16.63
N SER A 155 1.31 -17.81 15.72
CA SER A 155 2.22 -18.94 15.81
C SER A 155 3.61 -18.68 15.19
N GLY A 156 3.81 -17.50 14.58
CA GLY A 156 5.04 -17.16 13.86
C GLY A 156 5.06 -17.61 12.40
N GLN A 157 3.96 -18.15 11.88
CA GLN A 157 3.87 -18.51 10.46
C GLN A 157 3.82 -17.25 9.60
N LEU A 158 4.81 -17.08 8.71
CA LEU A 158 4.81 -15.99 7.74
C LEU A 158 3.65 -16.11 6.74
N LEU A 159 3.13 -14.97 6.34
CA LEU A 159 1.99 -14.85 5.43
C LEU A 159 2.24 -13.73 4.41
N ASN A 160 1.88 -14.02 3.16
CA ASN A 160 1.84 -13.02 2.10
C ASN A 160 0.59 -12.16 2.24
N THR A 161 0.75 -10.85 2.29
CA THR A 161 -0.36 -9.90 2.46
C THR A 161 -0.45 -8.95 1.28
N ASN A 162 -1.63 -8.46 0.98
CA ASN A 162 -1.81 -7.46 -0.07
C ASN A 162 -1.29 -6.09 0.40
N ALA A 163 -0.47 -5.43 -0.42
CA ALA A 163 0.15 -4.15 -0.07
C ALA A 163 -0.86 -3.00 0.11
N ASP A 164 -1.95 -2.98 -0.68
CA ASP A 164 -3.03 -1.98 -0.51
C ASP A 164 -3.72 -2.16 0.83
N THR A 165 -3.99 -3.42 1.21
CA THR A 165 -4.58 -3.77 2.51
C THR A 165 -3.65 -3.40 3.66
N MET A 166 -2.34 -3.63 3.52
CA MET A 166 -1.35 -3.23 4.53
C MET A 166 -1.31 -1.72 4.70
N ALA A 167 -1.23 -0.96 3.62
CA ALA A 167 -1.22 0.51 3.69
C ALA A 167 -2.49 1.05 4.36
N GLN A 168 -3.65 0.49 4.02
CA GLN A 168 -4.93 0.84 4.64
C GLN A 168 -4.93 0.55 6.14
N ALA A 169 -4.48 -0.64 6.55
CA ALA A 169 -4.46 -1.04 7.97
C ALA A 169 -3.53 -0.14 8.80
N LEU A 170 -2.35 0.21 8.27
CA LEU A 170 -1.42 1.15 8.90
C LEU A 170 -2.04 2.55 9.03
N ALA A 171 -2.67 3.06 7.97
CA ALA A 171 -3.33 4.37 7.96
C ALA A 171 -4.47 4.44 8.98
N ILE A 172 -5.35 3.44 9.01
CA ILE A 172 -6.46 3.35 9.97
C ILE A 172 -5.93 3.30 11.41
N ALA A 173 -4.95 2.44 11.70
CA ALA A 173 -4.42 2.29 13.05
C ALA A 173 -3.80 3.60 13.59
N LEU A 174 -3.18 4.40 12.72
CA LEU A 174 -2.53 5.66 13.10
C LEU A 174 -3.48 6.86 13.11
N SER A 175 -4.69 6.76 12.56
CA SER A 175 -5.66 7.87 12.48
C SER A 175 -6.14 8.38 13.84
N SER A 176 -6.02 7.58 14.89
CA SER A 176 -6.31 8.04 16.26
C SER A 176 -5.30 9.07 16.77
N ALA A 177 -4.02 8.94 16.39
CA ALA A 177 -2.92 9.79 16.85
C ALA A 177 -2.50 10.86 15.82
N TYR A 178 -2.74 10.65 14.54
CA TYR A 178 -2.32 11.51 13.44
C TYR A 178 -3.50 11.95 12.57
N ASP A 179 -3.31 13.08 11.89
CA ASP A 179 -4.10 13.48 10.72
C ASP A 179 -3.52 12.77 9.49
N VAL A 180 -4.15 11.65 9.09
CA VAL A 180 -3.59 10.71 8.12
C VAL A 180 -4.12 10.96 6.72
N THR A 181 -3.20 11.17 5.78
CA THR A 181 -3.46 11.05 4.34
C THR A 181 -2.92 9.72 3.82
N LEU A 182 -3.79 8.87 3.26
CA LEU A 182 -3.42 7.63 2.59
C LEU A 182 -3.37 7.85 1.08
N THR A 183 -2.19 7.74 0.47
CA THR A 183 -2.02 7.92 -0.97
C THR A 183 -1.70 6.59 -1.65
N TYR A 184 -2.53 6.20 -2.62
CA TYR A 184 -2.25 5.09 -3.54
C TYR A 184 -1.70 5.66 -4.85
N CYS A 185 -0.42 5.36 -5.11
CA CYS A 185 0.23 5.70 -6.38
C CYS A 185 0.12 4.53 -7.37
N PHE A 186 -0.36 4.80 -8.57
CA PHE A 186 -0.57 3.82 -9.62
C PHE A 186 -0.37 4.43 -11.02
N GLU A 187 -0.83 3.77 -12.09
CA GLU A 187 -0.53 4.12 -13.48
C GLU A 187 -1.42 5.21 -14.07
N LYS A 188 -2.56 5.49 -13.43
CA LYS A 188 -3.51 6.48 -13.89
C LYS A 188 -3.41 7.76 -13.07
N LYS A 189 -3.78 8.89 -13.67
CA LYS A 189 -3.78 10.20 -13.00
C LYS A 189 -4.73 10.26 -11.80
N GLY A 190 -5.75 9.40 -11.77
CA GLY A 190 -6.79 9.30 -10.73
C GLY A 190 -7.89 8.34 -11.16
N VAL A 191 -9.07 8.47 -10.58
CA VAL A 191 -10.30 7.83 -11.06
C VAL A 191 -10.77 8.61 -12.29
N LEU A 192 -10.92 7.92 -13.41
CA LEU A 192 -11.30 8.55 -14.67
C LEU A 192 -12.82 8.43 -14.91
N LEU A 193 -13.43 9.51 -15.37
CA LEU A 193 -14.81 9.52 -15.83
C LEU A 193 -14.94 8.67 -17.13
N ASN A 194 -13.92 8.75 -17.99
CA ASN A 194 -13.80 7.95 -19.21
C ASN A 194 -12.46 7.19 -19.16
N PRO A 195 -12.44 5.84 -19.11
CA PRO A 195 -11.22 5.05 -19.01
C PRO A 195 -10.20 5.24 -20.15
N THR A 196 -10.64 5.75 -21.29
CA THR A 196 -9.81 6.00 -22.49
C THR A 196 -9.28 7.46 -22.55
N ASP A 197 -9.72 8.33 -21.63
CA ASP A 197 -9.31 9.73 -21.56
C ASP A 197 -8.61 9.99 -20.23
N ASP A 198 -7.28 10.04 -20.25
CA ASP A 198 -6.46 10.26 -19.05
C ASP A 198 -6.63 11.66 -18.42
N ASP A 199 -7.27 12.60 -19.10
CA ASP A 199 -7.56 13.94 -18.59
C ASP A 199 -8.95 14.04 -17.93
N SER A 200 -9.80 13.00 -18.05
CA SER A 200 -11.12 12.92 -17.44
C SER A 200 -11.10 12.56 -15.95
N VAL A 201 -10.13 13.08 -15.18
CA VAL A 201 -9.97 12.77 -13.77
C VAL A 201 -11.11 13.36 -12.93
N ILE A 202 -11.76 12.50 -12.13
CA ILE A 202 -12.70 12.91 -11.09
C ILE A 202 -11.89 13.40 -9.90
N SER A 203 -11.90 14.70 -9.64
CA SER A 203 -11.05 15.33 -8.61
C SER A 203 -11.46 14.98 -7.18
N SER A 204 -12.74 14.72 -6.92
CA SER A 204 -13.25 14.42 -5.58
C SER A 204 -14.37 13.38 -5.62
N ILE A 205 -14.32 12.45 -4.67
CA ILE A 205 -15.34 11.43 -4.46
C ILE A 205 -15.69 11.39 -2.97
N ASN A 206 -16.98 11.37 -2.66
CA ASN A 206 -17.52 11.12 -1.33
C ASN A 206 -18.53 9.95 -1.41
N PRO A 207 -19.10 9.47 -0.29
CA PRO A 207 -20.02 8.33 -0.31
C PRO A 207 -21.21 8.52 -1.26
N ALA A 208 -21.79 9.72 -1.33
CA ALA A 208 -22.95 10.00 -2.18
C ALA A 208 -22.56 9.99 -3.67
N SER A 209 -21.49 10.69 -4.05
CA SER A 209 -21.00 10.70 -5.43
C SER A 209 -20.48 9.34 -5.89
N PHE A 210 -19.89 8.55 -4.99
CA PHE A 210 -19.48 7.17 -5.32
C PHE A 210 -20.69 6.30 -5.70
N GLN A 211 -21.80 6.39 -4.95
CA GLN A 211 -23.00 5.62 -5.28
C GLN A 211 -23.55 6.03 -6.65
N ASP A 212 -23.61 7.34 -6.94
CA ASP A 212 -24.05 7.85 -8.24
C ASP A 212 -23.14 7.35 -9.40
N LEU A 213 -21.84 7.39 -9.21
CA LEU A 213 -20.87 6.86 -10.20
C LEU A 213 -21.03 5.37 -10.45
N LYS A 214 -21.32 4.60 -9.39
CA LYS A 214 -21.55 3.15 -9.45
C LYS A 214 -22.85 2.85 -10.21
N ASP A 215 -23.94 3.55 -9.88
CA ASP A 215 -25.27 3.35 -10.49
C ASP A 215 -25.27 3.74 -11.97
N LYS A 216 -24.47 4.74 -12.36
CA LYS A 216 -24.28 5.14 -13.77
C LYS A 216 -23.28 4.24 -14.53
N GLY A 217 -22.67 3.25 -13.89
CA GLY A 217 -21.69 2.36 -14.50
C GLY A 217 -20.39 3.05 -14.97
N ILE A 218 -20.11 4.25 -14.43
CA ILE A 218 -18.91 5.04 -14.79
C ILE A 218 -17.66 4.39 -14.22
N VAL A 219 -17.75 3.85 -13.01
CA VAL A 219 -16.61 3.21 -12.33
C VAL A 219 -16.51 1.76 -12.79
N SER A 220 -15.35 1.39 -13.34
CA SER A 220 -15.09 0.01 -13.77
C SER A 220 -15.15 -0.99 -12.61
N ALA A 221 -15.52 -2.24 -12.88
CA ALA A 221 -15.60 -3.31 -11.89
C ALA A 221 -14.31 -3.47 -11.05
N GLY A 222 -13.13 -3.24 -11.64
CA GLY A 222 -11.85 -3.30 -10.94
C GLY A 222 -11.57 -2.12 -10.01
N MET A 223 -12.22 -0.96 -10.24
CA MET A 223 -12.03 0.24 -9.41
C MET A 223 -13.00 0.27 -8.21
N ILE A 224 -14.17 -0.34 -8.32
CA ILE A 224 -15.18 -0.38 -7.26
C ILE A 224 -14.59 -0.86 -5.93
N PRO A 225 -13.89 -2.01 -5.85
CA PRO A 225 -13.31 -2.47 -4.58
C PRO A 225 -12.27 -1.50 -3.99
N LYS A 226 -11.52 -0.79 -4.83
CA LYS A 226 -10.55 0.21 -4.38
C LYS A 226 -11.23 1.41 -3.73
N LEU A 227 -12.31 1.91 -4.36
CA LEU A 227 -13.08 3.02 -3.81
C LEU A 227 -13.84 2.62 -2.55
N GLU A 228 -14.43 1.43 -2.49
CA GLU A 228 -15.06 0.90 -1.29
C GLU A 228 -14.06 0.78 -0.13
N ASN A 229 -12.85 0.29 -0.39
CA ASN A 229 -11.78 0.24 0.62
C ASN A 229 -11.34 1.64 1.05
N ALA A 230 -11.24 2.59 0.12
CA ALA A 230 -10.91 3.97 0.44
C ALA A 230 -11.99 4.62 1.34
N LEU A 231 -13.27 4.45 1.01
CA LEU A 231 -14.38 4.94 1.85
C LEU A 231 -14.43 4.27 3.22
N LYS A 232 -14.09 2.96 3.31
CA LYS A 232 -13.92 2.29 4.61
C LYS A 232 -12.79 2.90 5.43
N ALA A 233 -11.67 3.28 4.82
CA ALA A 233 -10.58 3.95 5.52
C ALA A 233 -11.03 5.33 6.05
N ILE A 234 -11.77 6.09 5.26
CA ILE A 234 -12.36 7.38 5.69
C ILE A 234 -13.29 7.18 6.88
N SER A 235 -14.24 6.24 6.79
CA SER A 235 -15.17 5.95 7.89
C SER A 235 -14.49 5.45 9.17
N ALA A 236 -13.28 4.90 9.05
CA ALA A 236 -12.45 4.46 10.16
C ALA A 236 -11.49 5.55 10.70
N GLY A 237 -11.59 6.80 10.21
CA GLY A 237 -10.90 7.95 10.77
C GLY A 237 -9.71 8.47 9.95
N VAL A 238 -9.39 7.88 8.80
CA VAL A 238 -8.42 8.45 7.85
C VAL A 238 -9.00 9.73 7.27
N SER A 239 -8.24 10.83 7.29
CA SER A 239 -8.75 12.15 6.90
C SER A 239 -8.98 12.28 5.41
N VAL A 240 -8.05 11.76 4.60
CA VAL A 240 -8.11 11.78 3.14
C VAL A 240 -7.52 10.50 2.59
N VAL A 241 -8.18 9.90 1.60
CA VAL A 241 -7.55 8.91 0.72
C VAL A 241 -7.36 9.53 -0.65
N ARG A 242 -6.17 9.42 -1.20
CA ARG A 242 -5.81 9.98 -2.50
C ARG A 242 -5.38 8.89 -3.47
N LEU A 243 -5.88 8.96 -4.71
CA LEU A 243 -5.43 8.13 -5.82
C LEU A 243 -4.77 9.03 -6.86
N CYS A 244 -3.51 8.78 -7.20
CA CYS A 244 -2.79 9.60 -8.18
C CYS A 244 -1.74 8.78 -8.95
N HIS A 245 -1.26 9.35 -10.06
CA HIS A 245 -0.05 8.84 -10.71
C HIS A 245 1.17 9.09 -9.82
N ALA A 246 2.16 8.18 -9.88
CA ALA A 246 3.36 8.27 -9.05
C ALA A 246 4.10 9.61 -9.21
N ASP A 247 4.18 10.15 -10.42
CA ASP A 247 4.82 11.44 -10.74
C ASP A 247 4.08 12.68 -10.16
N ASN A 248 2.91 12.45 -9.59
CA ASN A 248 2.11 13.51 -8.99
C ASN A 248 2.07 13.41 -7.44
N LEU A 249 2.98 12.63 -6.85
CA LEU A 249 2.98 12.44 -5.39
C LEU A 249 3.02 13.78 -4.64
N GLN A 250 3.87 14.71 -5.07
CA GLN A 250 4.02 16.01 -4.43
C GLN A 250 2.91 17.02 -4.75
N LYS A 251 2.14 16.81 -5.83
CA LYS A 251 1.09 17.70 -6.29
C LYS A 251 -0.24 17.32 -5.64
N ALA A 252 -0.47 17.82 -4.42
CA ALA A 252 -1.62 17.43 -3.59
C ALA A 252 -2.99 17.68 -4.26
N GLU A 253 -3.05 18.61 -5.21
CA GLU A 253 -4.27 18.97 -5.97
C GLU A 253 -4.55 18.03 -7.15
N ILE A 254 -3.55 17.23 -7.60
CA ILE A 254 -3.69 16.34 -8.75
C ILE A 254 -4.08 14.93 -8.26
N GLY A 255 -5.02 14.32 -8.98
CA GLY A 255 -5.57 13.01 -8.67
C GLY A 255 -6.98 13.07 -8.13
N THR A 256 -7.45 11.96 -7.59
CA THR A 256 -8.78 11.85 -6.95
C THR A 256 -8.62 11.87 -5.45
N LYS A 257 -9.30 12.79 -4.78
CA LYS A 257 -9.42 12.82 -3.32
C LYS A 257 -10.72 12.15 -2.90
N ILE A 258 -10.64 11.28 -1.91
CA ILE A 258 -11.79 10.61 -1.29
C ILE A 258 -11.83 11.08 0.15
N SER A 259 -12.98 11.63 0.55
CA SER A 259 -13.24 12.16 1.91
C SER A 259 -14.65 11.85 2.35
N ALA A 260 -14.98 12.20 3.59
CA ALA A 260 -16.33 12.08 4.15
C ALA A 260 -17.36 12.96 3.41
#